data_54ef3243790baff83b5d3dc1b8204c29
#
_entry.id   54ef3243790baff83b5d3dc1b8204c29
#
_cell.length_a   1.000
_cell.length_b   1.000
_cell.length_c   1.000
_cell.angle_alpha   90.00
_cell.angle_beta   90.00
_cell.angle_gamma   90.00
#
_symmetry.space_group_name_H-M   'P 1'
#
loop_
_entity.id
_entity.type
_entity.pdbx_description
1 polymer ?
#
loop_
_entity_poly.entity_id
_entity_poly.type
_entity_poly.pdbx_seq_one_letter_code
_entity_poly.pdbx_strand_id
1 'polypeptide(L)'
;MEDVSLSSFQGKNNVVLLFVPLAFTGVCTEELCDVSAGISAYEELNAEVLEISVDSPFSLQAWAEKGSISITLLSDFNKEVSAAFGTQYEDLLGFRGVAKRSAFVIDKSGAIRYASISEDAKVLPDFAAAKACLESLN
;
A
#
# COMPACT_ATOMS: atom_id res chain seq x y z
N MET A 1 -10.79 -16.14 1.07
CA MET A 1 -9.95 -15.25 1.91
C MET A 1 -8.66 -15.97 2.21
N GLU A 2 -7.54 -15.35 1.87
CA GLU A 2 -6.21 -15.97 2.00
C GLU A 2 -5.29 -15.07 2.79
N ASP A 3 -4.38 -15.68 3.54
CA ASP A 3 -3.31 -14.93 4.20
C ASP A 3 -2.19 -14.66 3.19
N VAL A 4 -1.65 -13.44 3.22
CA VAL A 4 -0.51 -13.03 2.40
C VAL A 4 0.62 -12.61 3.32
N SER A 5 1.79 -13.21 3.15
CA SER A 5 2.99 -12.87 3.90
C SER A 5 3.97 -12.13 3.02
N LEU A 6 4.53 -11.04 3.52
CA LEU A 6 5.56 -10.28 2.80
C LEU A 6 6.77 -11.17 2.47
N SER A 7 7.13 -12.08 3.37
CA SER A 7 8.22 -13.02 3.17
C SER A 7 8.04 -13.94 1.96
N SER A 8 6.81 -14.14 1.48
CA SER A 8 6.57 -14.98 0.30
C SER A 8 7.10 -14.36 -1.00
N PHE A 9 7.39 -13.06 -1.00
CA PHE A 9 7.98 -12.35 -2.14
C PHE A 9 9.51 -12.30 -2.07
N GLN A 10 10.09 -12.65 -0.93
CA GLN A 10 11.53 -12.60 -0.71
C GLN A 10 12.25 -13.53 -1.70
N GLY A 11 13.25 -13.00 -2.36
CA GLY A 11 14.01 -13.71 -3.39
C GLY A 11 13.32 -13.78 -4.76
N LYS A 12 12.11 -13.22 -4.90
CA LYS A 12 11.32 -13.29 -6.13
C LYS A 12 11.07 -11.93 -6.74
N ASN A 13 10.43 -11.03 -5.98
CA ASN A 13 10.00 -9.72 -6.45
C ASN A 13 10.40 -8.63 -5.45
N ASN A 14 10.63 -7.42 -5.96
CA ASN A 14 10.56 -6.23 -5.14
C ASN A 14 9.07 -5.95 -4.84
N VAL A 15 8.77 -5.31 -3.73
CA VAL A 15 7.39 -5.01 -3.33
C VAL A 15 7.22 -3.51 -3.13
N VAL A 16 6.16 -2.97 -3.72
CA VAL A 16 5.66 -1.65 -3.37
C VAL A 16 4.49 -1.87 -2.42
N LEU A 17 4.67 -1.48 -1.17
CA LEU A 17 3.67 -1.66 -0.13
C LEU A 17 3.02 -0.31 0.15
N LEU A 18 1.72 -0.21 -0.12
CA LEU A 18 0.95 1.00 0.08
C LEU A 18 0.06 0.84 1.29
N PHE A 19 0.05 1.85 2.16
CA PHE A 19 -0.94 1.94 3.24
C PHE A 19 -1.89 3.07 2.93
N VAL A 20 -3.18 2.83 3.08
CA VAL A 20 -4.21 3.87 2.98
C VAL A 20 -5.07 3.86 4.24
N PRO A 21 -5.57 5.04 4.67
CA PRO A 21 -6.32 5.12 5.93
C PRO A 21 -7.62 4.35 5.94
N LEU A 22 -8.49 4.56 4.95
CA LEU A 22 -9.84 4.01 4.92
C LEU A 22 -10.33 3.83 3.49
N ALA A 23 -10.88 2.67 3.18
CA ALA A 23 -11.52 2.38 1.92
C ALA A 23 -12.71 3.31 1.67
N PHE A 24 -13.09 3.47 0.41
CA PHE A 24 -14.23 4.30 -0.05
C PHE A 24 -14.09 5.80 0.19
N THR A 25 -12.97 6.29 0.71
CA THR A 25 -12.72 7.72 0.80
C THR A 25 -12.16 8.25 -0.52
N GLY A 26 -12.39 9.53 -0.82
CA GLY A 26 -12.06 10.10 -2.14
C GLY A 26 -10.59 10.01 -2.51
N VAL A 27 -9.69 10.42 -1.62
CA VAL A 27 -8.24 10.43 -1.88
C VAL A 27 -7.71 9.00 -2.02
N CYS A 28 -8.16 8.07 -1.17
CA CYS A 28 -7.73 6.67 -1.26
C CYS A 28 -8.17 6.03 -2.56
N THR A 29 -9.43 6.25 -2.97
CA THR A 29 -9.96 5.70 -4.21
C THR A 29 -9.21 6.26 -5.42
N GLU A 30 -8.96 7.56 -5.46
CA GLU A 30 -8.20 8.21 -6.53
C GLU A 30 -6.79 7.65 -6.63
N GLU A 31 -6.08 7.54 -5.50
CA GLU A 31 -4.73 6.97 -5.45
C GLU A 31 -4.69 5.56 -6.05
N LEU A 32 -5.58 4.68 -5.60
CA LEU A 32 -5.55 3.28 -6.04
C LEU A 32 -6.02 3.11 -7.48
N CYS A 33 -6.95 3.94 -7.95
CA CYS A 33 -7.34 3.92 -9.35
C CYS A 33 -6.18 4.36 -10.24
N ASP A 34 -5.44 5.39 -9.85
CA ASP A 34 -4.28 5.87 -10.60
C ASP A 34 -3.16 4.84 -10.63
N VAL A 35 -2.85 4.21 -9.51
CA VAL A 35 -1.84 3.16 -9.44
C VAL A 35 -2.27 1.93 -10.24
N SER A 36 -3.55 1.55 -10.16
CA SER A 36 -4.10 0.43 -10.94
C SER A 36 -3.97 0.68 -12.44
N ALA A 37 -4.25 1.89 -12.90
CA ALA A 37 -4.10 2.25 -14.31
C ALA A 37 -2.66 2.19 -14.78
N GLY A 38 -1.68 2.41 -13.89
CA GLY A 38 -0.26 2.36 -14.20
C GLY A 38 0.45 1.08 -13.74
N ILE A 39 -0.30 0.03 -13.42
CA ILE A 39 0.26 -1.19 -12.80
C ILE A 39 1.35 -1.86 -13.65
N SER A 40 1.23 -1.80 -14.98
CA SER A 40 2.20 -2.41 -15.87
C SER A 40 3.61 -1.82 -15.71
N ALA A 41 3.72 -0.55 -15.37
CA ALA A 41 5.02 0.09 -15.14
C ALA A 41 5.75 -0.52 -13.93
N TYR A 42 5.00 -0.91 -12.90
CA TYR A 42 5.58 -1.60 -11.75
C TYR A 42 5.94 -3.04 -12.07
N GLU A 43 5.11 -3.74 -12.85
CA GLU A 43 5.38 -5.11 -13.28
C GLU A 43 6.65 -5.18 -14.13
N GLU A 44 6.87 -4.22 -15.01
CA GLU A 44 8.08 -4.11 -15.81
C GLU A 44 9.34 -3.92 -14.97
N LEU A 45 9.19 -3.33 -13.77
CA LEU A 45 10.27 -3.17 -12.80
C LEU A 45 10.38 -4.35 -11.83
N ASN A 46 9.74 -5.47 -12.15
CA ASN A 46 9.73 -6.69 -11.34
C ASN A 46 9.22 -6.41 -9.90
N ALA A 47 8.21 -5.58 -9.81
CA ALA A 47 7.62 -5.20 -8.53
C ALA A 47 6.18 -5.69 -8.41
N GLU A 48 5.85 -6.24 -7.26
CA GLU A 48 4.48 -6.54 -6.86
C GLU A 48 3.94 -5.37 -6.06
N VAL A 49 2.75 -4.90 -6.39
CA VAL A 49 2.11 -3.80 -5.66
C VAL A 49 1.03 -4.36 -4.73
N LEU A 50 1.17 -4.10 -3.45
CA LEU A 50 0.23 -4.51 -2.41
C LEU A 50 -0.29 -3.27 -1.70
N GLU A 51 -1.57 -3.25 -1.39
CA GLU A 51 -2.20 -2.18 -0.62
C GLU A 51 -2.75 -2.75 0.68
N ILE A 52 -2.58 -2.02 1.76
CA ILE A 52 -3.05 -2.42 3.10
C ILE A 52 -3.89 -1.30 3.70
N SER A 53 -5.03 -1.68 4.27
CA SER A 53 -5.83 -0.81 5.12
C SER A 53 -6.36 -1.57 6.32
N VAL A 54 -6.91 -0.84 7.30
CA VAL A 54 -7.53 -1.45 8.48
C VAL A 54 -8.96 -1.94 8.23
N ASP A 55 -9.47 -1.75 7.01
CA ASP A 55 -10.80 -2.23 6.64
C ASP A 55 -10.86 -3.75 6.60
N SER A 56 -12.06 -4.31 6.76
CA SER A 56 -12.23 -5.75 6.68
C SER A 56 -12.00 -6.27 5.25
N PRO A 57 -11.62 -7.56 5.08
CA PRO A 57 -11.47 -8.14 3.74
C PRO A 57 -12.74 -8.03 2.90
N PHE A 58 -13.91 -8.07 3.53
CA PHE A 58 -15.19 -7.98 2.84
C PHE A 58 -15.43 -6.57 2.28
N SER A 59 -15.08 -5.54 3.07
CA SER A 59 -15.16 -4.15 2.62
C SER A 59 -14.17 -3.88 1.50
N LEU A 60 -12.97 -4.42 1.59
CA LEU A 60 -11.94 -4.26 0.56
C LEU A 60 -12.35 -4.92 -0.76
N GLN A 61 -12.96 -6.10 -0.69
CA GLN A 61 -13.48 -6.76 -1.89
C GLN A 61 -14.52 -5.91 -2.60
N ALA A 62 -15.47 -5.37 -1.85
CA ALA A 62 -16.50 -4.49 -2.42
C ALA A 62 -15.90 -3.22 -3.03
N TRP A 63 -14.91 -2.66 -2.37
CA TRP A 63 -14.22 -1.46 -2.85
C TRP A 63 -13.48 -1.72 -4.16
N ALA A 64 -12.75 -2.84 -4.24
CA ALA A 64 -12.04 -3.23 -5.45
C ALA A 64 -13.01 -3.42 -6.63
N GLU A 65 -14.13 -4.08 -6.40
CA GLU A 65 -15.15 -4.32 -7.43
C GLU A 65 -15.76 -3.01 -7.92
N LYS A 66 -16.17 -2.15 -7.00
CA LYS A 66 -16.81 -0.88 -7.33
C LYS A 66 -15.86 0.10 -8.02
N GLY A 67 -14.61 0.13 -7.61
CA GLY A 67 -13.60 1.08 -8.12
C GLY A 67 -12.76 0.53 -9.27
N SER A 68 -12.99 -0.70 -9.71
CA SER A 68 -12.14 -1.38 -10.71
C SER A 68 -10.66 -1.33 -10.33
N ILE A 69 -10.38 -1.56 -9.04
CA ILE A 69 -9.02 -1.55 -8.50
C ILE A 69 -8.40 -2.91 -8.76
N SER A 70 -7.31 -2.92 -9.53
CA SER A 70 -6.62 -4.17 -9.91
C SER A 70 -5.46 -4.55 -9.00
N ILE A 71 -5.12 -3.68 -8.04
CA ILE A 71 -4.07 -3.95 -7.06
C ILE A 71 -4.60 -4.96 -6.03
N THR A 72 -3.72 -5.83 -5.53
CA THR A 72 -4.07 -6.73 -4.43
C THR A 72 -4.30 -5.91 -3.16
N LEU A 73 -5.52 -6.00 -2.62
CA LEU A 73 -5.92 -5.32 -1.38
C LEU A 73 -5.86 -6.28 -0.21
N LEU A 74 -5.19 -5.87 0.85
CA LEU A 74 -4.96 -6.68 2.04
C LEU A 74 -5.51 -5.98 3.28
N SER A 75 -6.08 -6.77 4.18
CA SER A 75 -6.67 -6.25 5.42
C SER A 75 -5.68 -6.34 6.59
N ASP A 76 -5.48 -5.20 7.24
CA ASP A 76 -4.82 -5.10 8.54
C ASP A 76 -5.87 -4.72 9.59
N PHE A 77 -6.96 -5.50 9.64
CA PHE A 77 -8.11 -5.20 10.49
C PHE A 77 -7.72 -5.04 11.96
N ASN A 78 -6.76 -5.82 12.42
CA ASN A 78 -6.28 -5.77 13.81
C ASN A 78 -5.14 -4.76 14.03
N LYS A 79 -4.77 -4.00 13.00
CA LYS A 79 -3.81 -2.89 13.09
C LYS A 79 -2.38 -3.31 13.47
N GLU A 80 -2.02 -4.55 13.24
CA GLU A 80 -0.71 -5.10 13.62
C GLU A 80 0.39 -4.69 12.65
N VAL A 81 0.12 -4.76 11.35
CA VAL A 81 1.12 -4.47 10.31
C VAL A 81 1.41 -2.99 10.23
N SER A 82 0.39 -2.15 10.25
CA SER A 82 0.58 -0.69 10.26
C SER A 82 1.35 -0.22 11.49
N ALA A 83 1.13 -0.86 12.65
CA ALA A 83 1.89 -0.60 13.85
C ALA A 83 3.36 -1.00 13.68
N ALA A 84 3.61 -2.19 13.11
CA ALA A 84 4.96 -2.70 12.88
C ALA A 84 5.77 -1.80 11.94
N PHE A 85 5.12 -1.19 10.96
CA PHE A 85 5.76 -0.25 10.04
C PHE A 85 5.82 1.18 10.58
N GLY A 86 5.29 1.44 11.79
CA GLY A 86 5.30 2.77 12.39
C GLY A 86 4.46 3.78 11.61
N THR A 87 3.40 3.34 10.95
CA THR A 87 2.60 4.15 10.04
C THR A 87 1.13 4.20 10.44
N GLN A 88 0.87 4.68 11.66
CA GLN A 88 -0.49 4.85 12.17
C GLN A 88 -0.75 6.30 12.58
N TYR A 89 -1.95 6.81 12.25
CA TYR A 89 -2.40 8.08 12.78
C TYR A 89 -2.90 7.89 14.21
N GLU A 90 -2.53 8.80 15.10
CA GLU A 90 -3.11 8.81 16.46
C GLU A 90 -4.61 9.12 16.39
N ASP A 91 -4.96 10.08 15.55
CA ASP A 91 -6.35 10.48 15.33
C ASP A 91 -6.52 10.99 13.90
N LEU A 92 -7.42 10.39 13.17
CA LEU A 92 -7.86 10.86 11.86
C LEU A 92 -9.39 10.92 11.90
N LEU A 93 -9.95 12.13 12.00
CA LEU A 93 -11.41 12.34 12.05
C LEU A 93 -12.07 11.55 13.20
N GLY A 94 -11.39 11.36 14.32
CA GLY A 94 -11.87 10.59 15.46
C GLY A 94 -11.53 9.10 15.39
N PHE A 95 -10.99 8.61 14.29
CA PHE A 95 -10.55 7.21 14.16
C PHE A 95 -9.11 7.07 14.63
N ARG A 96 -8.88 6.13 15.51
CA ARG A 96 -7.56 5.89 16.11
C ARG A 96 -6.88 4.69 15.50
N GLY A 97 -5.60 4.87 15.13
CA GLY A 97 -4.77 3.76 14.67
C GLY A 97 -5.02 3.32 13.23
N VAL A 98 -5.75 4.13 12.44
CA VAL A 98 -5.83 3.85 11.00
C VAL A 98 -4.47 4.12 10.38
N ALA A 99 -4.16 3.41 9.29
CA ALA A 99 -2.85 3.51 8.67
C ALA A 99 -2.60 4.91 8.11
N LYS A 100 -1.38 5.43 8.30
CA LYS A 100 -0.95 6.64 7.60
C LYS A 100 -0.84 6.34 6.11
N ARG A 101 -1.27 7.29 5.29
CA ARG A 101 -1.06 7.21 3.84
C ARG A 101 0.44 7.16 3.58
N SER A 102 0.92 6.05 3.02
CA SER A 102 2.35 5.84 2.87
C SER A 102 2.66 4.85 1.76
N ALA A 103 3.90 4.90 1.28
CA ALA A 103 4.43 3.96 0.30
C ALA A 103 5.82 3.51 0.75
N PHE A 104 6.05 2.22 0.70
CA PHE A 104 7.35 1.62 1.01
C PHE A 104 7.81 0.79 -0.18
N VAL A 105 9.11 0.84 -0.47
CA VAL A 105 9.72 -0.09 -1.43
C VAL A 105 10.57 -1.07 -0.65
N ILE A 106 10.28 -2.35 -0.82
CA ILE A 106 10.96 -3.45 -0.13
C ILE A 106 11.65 -4.29 -1.20
N ASP A 107 12.96 -4.49 -1.05
CA ASP A 107 13.72 -5.25 -2.04
C ASP A 107 13.56 -6.76 -1.87
N LYS A 108 14.15 -7.53 -2.77
CA LYS A 108 14.08 -8.99 -2.76
C LYS A 108 14.70 -9.62 -1.51
N SER A 109 15.57 -8.90 -0.81
CA SER A 109 16.16 -9.38 0.45
C SER A 109 15.26 -9.16 1.65
N GLY A 110 14.16 -8.42 1.47
CA GLY A 110 13.23 -8.06 2.54
C GLY A 110 13.59 -6.75 3.23
N ALA A 111 14.55 -6.00 2.70
CA ALA A 111 14.94 -4.71 3.28
C ALA A 111 14.11 -3.56 2.72
N ILE A 112 13.73 -2.62 3.59
CA ILE A 112 13.05 -1.38 3.19
C ILE A 112 14.09 -0.47 2.56
N ARG A 113 13.91 -0.12 1.28
CA ARG A 113 14.81 0.72 0.52
C ARG A 113 14.31 2.15 0.33
N TYR A 114 13.02 2.36 0.52
CA TYR A 114 12.40 3.67 0.39
C TYR A 114 11.13 3.71 1.24
N ALA A 115 10.88 4.87 1.84
CA ALA A 115 9.64 5.12 2.59
C ALA A 115 9.19 6.56 2.37
N SER A 116 7.91 6.72 2.07
CA SER A 116 7.24 8.02 1.98
C SER A 116 6.00 7.95 2.86
N ILE A 117 6.01 8.64 3.99
CA ILE A 117 4.91 8.62 4.96
C ILE A 117 4.30 10.02 5.01
N SER A 118 2.99 10.11 4.71
CA SER A 118 2.27 11.38 4.71
C SER A 118 1.69 11.67 6.09
N GLU A 119 2.14 12.71 6.73
CA GLU A 119 1.54 13.15 7.99
C GLU A 119 0.14 13.74 7.78
N ASP A 120 -0.14 14.29 6.60
CA ASP A 120 -1.45 14.75 6.17
C ASP A 120 -2.05 13.71 5.20
N ALA A 121 -3.19 13.14 5.58
CA ALA A 121 -3.86 12.10 4.79
C ALA A 121 -4.34 12.58 3.40
N LYS A 122 -4.36 13.88 3.16
CA LYS A 122 -4.71 14.46 1.85
C LYS A 122 -3.54 14.48 0.87
N VAL A 123 -2.33 14.25 1.37
CA VAL A 123 -1.11 14.30 0.55
C VAL A 123 -0.74 12.89 0.13
N LEU A 124 -0.64 12.67 -1.19
CA LEU A 124 -0.23 11.39 -1.75
C LEU A 124 1.26 11.11 -1.51
N PRO A 125 1.65 9.83 -1.41
CA PRO A 125 3.07 9.47 -1.39
C PRO A 125 3.78 9.91 -2.67
N ASP A 126 5.10 10.03 -2.60
CA ASP A 126 5.93 10.35 -3.77
C ASP A 126 6.17 9.09 -4.60
N PHE A 127 5.24 8.82 -5.53
CA PHE A 127 5.32 7.65 -6.41
C PHE A 127 6.47 7.73 -7.43
N ALA A 128 6.84 8.94 -7.84
CA ALA A 128 7.98 9.10 -8.76
C ALA A 128 9.28 8.65 -8.09
N ALA A 129 9.48 9.01 -6.83
CA ALA A 129 10.64 8.57 -6.06
C ALA A 129 10.62 7.06 -5.79
N ALA A 130 9.43 6.48 -5.55
CA ALA A 130 9.29 5.04 -5.39
C ALA A 130 9.69 4.29 -6.65
N LYS A 131 9.25 4.74 -7.82
CA LYS A 131 9.64 4.16 -9.12
C LYS A 131 11.13 4.30 -9.37
N ALA A 132 11.71 5.45 -9.08
CA ALA A 132 13.16 5.66 -9.22
C ALA A 132 13.95 4.70 -8.33
N CYS A 133 13.47 4.46 -7.11
CA CYS A 133 14.06 3.47 -6.23
C CYS A 133 14.01 2.06 -6.85
N LEU A 134 12.86 1.65 -7.40
CA LEU A 134 12.71 0.36 -8.06
C LEU A 134 13.63 0.21 -9.26
N GLU A 135 13.78 1.25 -10.06
CA GLU A 135 14.71 1.26 -11.19
C GLU A 135 16.15 1.01 -10.75
N SER A 136 16.56 1.57 -9.61
CA SER A 136 17.90 1.38 -9.05
C SER A 136 18.15 -0.04 -8.53
N LEU A 137 17.09 -0.82 -8.29
CA LEU A 137 17.17 -2.19 -7.80
C LEU A 137 17.23 -3.24 -8.92
N ASN A 138 17.02 -2.82 -10.15
CA ASN A 138 17.03 -3.71 -11.33
C ASN A 138 18.25 -3.54 -12.22
#